data_8468488b191124f64e003ce8f3d493ea
#
_entry.id   8468488b191124f64e003ce8f3d493ea
#
_cell.length_a   1.000
_cell.length_b   1.000
_cell.length_c   1.000
_cell.angle_alpha   90.00
_cell.angle_beta   90.00
_cell.angle_gamma   90.00
#
_symmetry.space_group_name_H-M   'P 1'
#
loop_
_entity.id
_entity.type
_entity.pdbx_description
1 polymer ?
#
loop_
_entity_poly.entity_id
_entity_poly.type
_entity_poly.pdbx_seq_one_letter_code
_entity_poly.pdbx_strand_id
1 'polypeptide(L)'
;AVAAVPPKRELRWTMLFHDLGKPLCRTFDEQGVGHFYGHTAISAQMAEDIMARLHFEKTLRDRIRAQLACFDDMFRPERAAIHKEMARLGTETVQNLLYTKQADNAAKVPAGLERAQAPWHEAQKIYDELISEGACCSIHELKISGEDLAALGYHGREIGAVLARLLDEVAAEK
;
A
#
# COMPACT_ATOMS: atom_id res chain seq x y z
N ALA A 1 0.61 7.11 17.18
CA ALA A 1 0.76 6.68 15.78
C ALA A 1 1.92 7.41 15.07
N VAL A 2 1.92 8.76 14.87
CA VAL A 2 2.95 9.51 14.11
C VAL A 2 4.39 9.26 14.62
N ALA A 3 4.60 9.17 15.92
CA ALA A 3 5.92 8.90 16.51
C ALA A 3 6.35 7.42 16.41
N ALA A 4 5.42 6.52 16.11
CA ALA A 4 5.67 5.08 16.07
C ALA A 4 6.16 4.59 14.70
N VAL A 5 6.02 5.40 13.64
CA VAL A 5 6.60 5.07 12.33
C VAL A 5 8.08 5.45 12.26
N PRO A 6 8.87 4.79 11.40
CA PRO A 6 10.24 5.19 11.11
C PRO A 6 10.34 6.71 10.80
N PRO A 7 11.49 7.36 11.08
CA PRO A 7 11.64 8.81 10.95
C PRO A 7 11.78 9.28 9.50
N LYS A 8 10.94 8.75 8.62
CA LYS A 8 10.79 9.19 7.23
C LYS A 8 9.69 10.25 7.14
N ARG A 9 9.95 11.36 6.44
CA ARG A 9 9.00 12.48 6.27
C ARG A 9 7.65 12.00 5.73
N GLU A 10 7.66 11.20 4.68
CA GLU A 10 6.45 10.67 4.05
C GLU A 10 5.58 9.85 5.01
N LEU A 11 6.17 8.95 5.80
CA LEU A 11 5.45 8.10 6.76
C LEU A 11 4.78 8.94 7.85
N ARG A 12 5.48 9.94 8.38
CA ARG A 12 4.93 10.83 9.42
C ARG A 12 3.79 11.68 8.90
N TRP A 13 3.89 12.19 7.68
CA TRP A 13 2.81 12.94 7.05
C TRP A 13 1.63 12.03 6.68
N THR A 14 1.87 10.83 6.15
CA THR A 14 0.81 9.84 5.91
C THR A 14 0.05 9.54 7.20
N MET A 15 0.78 9.27 8.31
CA MET A 15 0.16 9.03 9.61
C MET A 15 -0.57 10.24 10.20
N LEU A 16 -0.16 11.46 9.88
CA LEU A 16 -0.88 12.65 10.31
C LEU A 16 -2.19 12.83 9.54
N PHE A 17 -2.21 12.47 8.26
CA PHE A 17 -3.33 12.74 7.35
C PHE A 17 -4.32 11.58 7.20
N HIS A 18 -3.97 10.35 7.59
CA HIS A 18 -4.74 9.15 7.25
C HIS A 18 -6.22 9.19 7.66
N ASP A 19 -6.54 9.87 8.73
CA ASP A 19 -7.87 9.93 9.33
C ASP A 19 -8.61 11.27 9.13
N LEU A 20 -8.06 12.22 8.37
CA LEU A 20 -8.65 13.53 8.16
C LEU A 20 -10.07 13.48 7.57
N GLY A 21 -10.35 12.48 6.74
CA GLY A 21 -11.65 12.29 6.09
C GLY A 21 -12.74 11.72 7.01
N LYS A 22 -12.40 11.11 8.14
CA LYS A 22 -13.37 10.41 9.02
C LYS A 22 -14.55 11.28 9.46
N PRO A 23 -14.35 12.55 9.88
CA PRO A 23 -15.48 13.40 10.27
C PRO A 23 -16.51 13.63 9.16
N LEU A 24 -16.08 13.61 7.89
CA LEU A 24 -16.92 13.92 6.73
C LEU A 24 -17.71 12.73 6.20
N CYS A 25 -17.37 11.50 6.58
CA CYS A 25 -18.01 10.28 6.09
C CYS A 25 -18.54 9.38 7.22
N ARG A 26 -18.64 9.91 8.43
CA ARG A 26 -19.15 9.16 9.58
C ARG A 26 -20.63 8.82 9.40
N THR A 27 -20.93 7.53 9.45
CA THR A 27 -22.29 6.99 9.50
C THR A 27 -22.46 6.08 10.70
N PHE A 28 -23.70 5.74 11.08
CA PHE A 28 -23.97 4.80 12.16
C PHE A 28 -24.86 3.69 11.63
N ASP A 29 -24.61 2.45 12.05
CA ASP A 29 -25.50 1.34 11.80
C ASP A 29 -26.68 1.31 12.80
N GLU A 30 -27.54 0.30 12.65
CA GLU A 30 -28.72 0.11 13.52
C GLU A 30 -28.35 -0.17 14.99
N GLN A 31 -27.12 -0.62 15.25
CA GLN A 31 -26.57 -0.88 16.58
C GLN A 31 -25.86 0.35 17.18
N GLY A 32 -25.80 1.46 16.44
CA GLY A 32 -25.13 2.68 16.87
C GLY A 32 -23.60 2.64 16.71
N VAL A 33 -23.07 1.65 15.99
CA VAL A 33 -21.64 1.57 15.67
C VAL A 33 -21.28 2.53 14.54
N GLY A 34 -20.23 3.31 14.74
CA GLY A 34 -19.77 4.29 13.75
C GLY A 34 -18.93 3.65 12.65
N HIS A 35 -19.25 3.98 11.39
CA HIS A 35 -18.52 3.58 10.21
C HIS A 35 -17.97 4.80 9.45
N PHE A 36 -16.87 4.62 8.71
CA PHE A 36 -16.15 5.70 8.02
C PHE A 36 -15.83 5.31 6.57
N TYR A 37 -16.80 4.77 5.85
CA TYR A 37 -16.61 4.29 4.49
C TYR A 37 -16.11 5.40 3.56
N GLY A 38 -15.04 5.10 2.80
CA GLY A 38 -14.45 6.02 1.83
C GLY A 38 -13.61 7.15 2.43
N HIS A 39 -13.34 7.13 3.76
CA HIS A 39 -12.54 8.19 4.39
C HIS A 39 -11.11 8.30 3.82
N THR A 40 -10.53 7.23 3.33
CA THR A 40 -9.18 7.24 2.74
C THR A 40 -9.08 8.13 1.51
N ALA A 41 -10.06 8.05 0.60
CA ALA A 41 -10.12 8.90 -0.58
C ALA A 41 -10.30 10.38 -0.19
N ILE A 42 -11.16 10.66 0.79
CA ILE A 42 -11.37 12.02 1.31
C ILE A 42 -10.09 12.52 2.01
N SER A 43 -9.46 11.69 2.83
CA SER A 43 -8.18 12.02 3.49
C SER A 43 -7.09 12.34 2.46
N ALA A 44 -6.99 11.57 1.40
CA ALA A 44 -6.00 11.78 0.33
C ALA A 44 -6.23 13.12 -0.39
N GLN A 45 -7.49 13.49 -0.66
CA GLN A 45 -7.82 14.78 -1.28
C GLN A 45 -7.51 15.94 -0.32
N MET A 46 -7.95 15.85 0.93
CA MET A 46 -7.67 16.88 1.94
C MET A 46 -6.16 17.07 2.16
N ALA A 47 -5.41 15.98 2.21
CA ALA A 47 -3.96 16.01 2.34
C ALA A 47 -3.31 16.71 1.14
N GLU A 48 -3.76 16.40 -0.10
CA GLU A 48 -3.27 17.06 -1.31
C GLU A 48 -3.48 18.58 -1.25
N ASP A 49 -4.68 19.02 -0.88
CA ASP A 49 -5.02 20.46 -0.78
C ASP A 49 -4.16 21.18 0.28
N ILE A 50 -3.95 20.53 1.43
CA ILE A 50 -3.10 21.06 2.51
C ILE A 50 -1.64 21.15 2.05
N MET A 51 -1.11 20.08 1.47
CA MET A 51 0.28 20.01 1.04
C MET A 51 0.57 20.95 -0.13
N ALA A 52 -0.38 21.12 -1.06
CA ALA A 52 -0.28 22.08 -2.15
C ALA A 52 -0.20 23.52 -1.62
N ARG A 53 -1.07 23.87 -0.67
CA ARG A 53 -1.07 25.19 -0.01
C ARG A 53 0.22 25.46 0.77
N LEU A 54 0.82 24.42 1.35
CA LEU A 54 2.08 24.49 2.10
C LEU A 54 3.32 24.35 1.20
N HIS A 55 3.14 24.32 -0.12
CA HIS A 55 4.21 24.21 -1.11
C HIS A 55 5.13 22.99 -0.94
N PHE A 56 4.55 21.83 -0.61
CA PHE A 56 5.30 20.58 -0.59
C PHE A 56 5.75 20.22 -2.00
N GLU A 57 6.92 19.58 -2.11
CA GLU A 57 7.40 19.03 -3.37
C GLU A 57 6.39 18.05 -3.98
N LYS A 58 6.21 18.15 -5.30
CA LYS A 58 5.24 17.31 -6.02
C LYS A 58 5.44 15.82 -5.79
N THR A 59 6.69 15.36 -5.84
CA THR A 59 7.04 13.94 -5.63
C THR A 59 6.64 13.44 -4.25
N LEU A 60 6.84 14.25 -3.21
CA LEU A 60 6.42 13.91 -1.85
C LEU A 60 4.90 13.87 -1.71
N ARG A 61 4.19 14.83 -2.33
CA ARG A 61 2.71 14.84 -2.35
C ARG A 61 2.15 13.60 -3.02
N ASP A 62 2.68 13.25 -4.21
CA ASP A 62 2.23 12.09 -4.99
C ASP A 62 2.42 10.79 -4.19
N ARG A 63 3.55 10.62 -3.48
CA ARG A 63 3.81 9.46 -2.62
C ARG A 63 2.86 9.37 -1.44
N ILE A 64 2.67 10.46 -0.70
CA ILE A 64 1.75 10.50 0.45
C ILE A 64 0.32 10.22 0.00
N ARG A 65 -0.12 10.83 -1.10
CA ARG A 65 -1.45 10.61 -1.66
C ARG A 65 -1.67 9.15 -2.06
N ALA A 66 -0.70 8.53 -2.72
CA ALA A 66 -0.76 7.11 -3.10
C ALA A 66 -0.88 6.21 -1.86
N GLN A 67 -0.10 6.46 -0.81
CA GLN A 67 -0.18 5.71 0.44
C GLN A 67 -1.52 5.89 1.14
N LEU A 68 -2.06 7.11 1.19
CA LEU A 68 -3.37 7.38 1.79
C LEU A 68 -4.51 6.68 1.04
N ALA A 69 -4.45 6.65 -0.29
CA ALA A 69 -5.46 5.99 -1.11
C ALA A 69 -5.53 4.48 -0.85
N CYS A 70 -4.39 3.84 -0.56
CA CYS A 70 -4.28 2.40 -0.28
C CYS A 70 -4.28 2.09 1.23
N PHE A 71 -4.49 3.09 2.10
CA PHE A 71 -4.30 2.91 3.55
C PHE A 71 -5.22 1.84 4.13
N ASP A 72 -6.45 1.70 3.64
CA ASP A 72 -7.39 0.67 4.11
C ASP A 72 -7.36 -0.62 3.28
N ASP A 73 -6.47 -0.73 2.29
CA ASP A 73 -6.28 -1.97 1.57
C ASP A 73 -5.95 -3.09 2.57
N MET A 74 -6.73 -4.16 2.49
CA MET A 74 -6.60 -5.30 3.40
C MET A 74 -5.47 -6.20 2.89
N PHE A 75 -4.33 -6.16 3.56
CA PHE A 75 -3.28 -7.16 3.33
C PHE A 75 -3.67 -8.46 4.05
N ARG A 76 -3.95 -9.50 3.29
CA ARG A 76 -3.97 -10.85 3.87
C ARG A 76 -2.52 -11.26 4.11
N PRO A 77 -2.18 -11.81 5.31
CA PRO A 77 -0.83 -12.29 5.59
C PRO A 77 -0.59 -13.64 4.92
N GLU A 78 -0.73 -13.66 3.60
CA GLU A 78 -0.52 -14.79 2.71
C GLU A 78 0.53 -14.39 1.67
N ARG A 79 1.48 -15.28 1.39
CA ARG A 79 2.63 -14.98 0.52
C ARG A 79 2.20 -14.43 -0.86
N ALA A 80 1.31 -15.14 -1.56
CA ALA A 80 0.82 -14.70 -2.87
C ALA A 80 0.10 -13.34 -2.80
N ALA A 81 -0.63 -13.05 -1.71
CA ALA A 81 -1.31 -11.78 -1.54
C ALA A 81 -0.32 -10.63 -1.36
N ILE A 82 0.68 -10.79 -0.50
CA ILE A 82 1.74 -9.78 -0.28
C ILE A 82 2.56 -9.58 -1.54
N HIS A 83 2.98 -10.65 -2.22
CA HIS A 83 3.73 -10.58 -3.47
C HIS A 83 2.96 -9.80 -4.55
N LYS A 84 1.67 -10.09 -4.70
CA LYS A 84 0.79 -9.38 -5.64
C LYS A 84 0.68 -7.89 -5.32
N GLU A 85 0.58 -7.51 -4.05
CA GLU A 85 0.57 -6.10 -3.66
C GLU A 85 1.93 -5.43 -3.93
N MET A 86 3.06 -6.14 -3.72
CA MET A 86 4.39 -5.65 -4.07
C MET A 86 4.53 -5.41 -5.58
N ALA A 87 3.99 -6.31 -6.40
CA ALA A 87 3.96 -6.14 -7.86
C ALA A 87 3.06 -4.98 -8.32
N ARG A 88 1.91 -4.77 -7.63
CA ARG A 88 0.93 -3.71 -7.96
C ARG A 88 1.38 -2.32 -7.51
N LEU A 89 1.87 -2.19 -6.28
CA LEU A 89 2.15 -0.91 -5.62
C LEU A 89 3.63 -0.55 -5.59
N GLY A 90 4.50 -1.52 -5.86
CA GLY A 90 5.94 -1.43 -5.63
C GLY A 90 6.33 -1.77 -4.19
N THR A 91 7.52 -2.33 -4.04
CA THR A 91 8.04 -2.84 -2.77
C THR A 91 8.10 -1.76 -1.69
N GLU A 92 8.60 -0.55 -2.02
CA GLU A 92 8.69 0.56 -1.07
C GLU A 92 7.32 1.00 -0.54
N THR A 93 6.30 1.06 -1.38
CA THR A 93 4.95 1.45 -0.97
C THR A 93 4.36 0.43 -0.01
N VAL A 94 4.50 -0.87 -0.30
CA VAL A 94 4.02 -1.95 0.58
C VAL A 94 4.74 -1.90 1.93
N GLN A 95 6.07 -1.74 1.95
CA GLN A 95 6.82 -1.58 3.19
C GLN A 95 6.31 -0.41 4.03
N ASN A 96 6.08 0.73 3.39
CA ASN A 96 5.57 1.93 4.06
C ASN A 96 4.15 1.72 4.62
N LEU A 97 3.28 1.01 3.90
CA LEU A 97 1.95 0.64 4.38
C LEU A 97 2.03 -0.31 5.59
N LEU A 98 2.92 -1.30 5.59
CA LEU A 98 3.13 -2.18 6.73
C LEU A 98 3.55 -1.39 7.98
N TYR A 99 4.50 -0.45 7.85
CA TYR A 99 4.91 0.42 8.96
C TYR A 99 3.75 1.29 9.47
N THR A 100 2.96 1.87 8.58
CA THR A 100 1.85 2.74 8.99
C THR A 100 0.73 1.94 9.65
N LYS A 101 0.42 0.74 9.17
CA LYS A 101 -0.58 -0.15 9.78
C LYS A 101 -0.15 -0.65 11.17
N GLN A 102 1.11 -1.03 11.34
CA GLN A 102 1.65 -1.40 12.65
C GLN A 102 1.56 -0.22 13.63
N ALA A 103 1.92 0.99 13.19
CA ALA A 103 1.87 2.19 14.02
C ALA A 103 0.43 2.62 14.38
N ASP A 104 -0.52 2.46 13.46
CA ASP A 104 -1.93 2.74 13.70
C ASP A 104 -2.51 1.76 14.73
N ASN A 105 -2.25 0.46 14.56
CA ASN A 105 -2.69 -0.54 15.52
C ASN A 105 -2.04 -0.39 16.90
N ALA A 106 -0.77 -0.02 16.96
CA ALA A 106 -0.08 0.25 18.23
C ALA A 106 -0.66 1.45 19.00
N ALA A 107 -1.35 2.36 18.31
CA ALA A 107 -2.01 3.51 18.93
C ALA A 107 -3.42 3.19 19.46
N LYS A 108 -3.97 2.02 19.16
CA LYS A 108 -5.26 1.54 19.65
C LYS A 108 -5.12 0.92 21.04
N VAL A 109 -6.24 0.69 21.73
CA VAL A 109 -6.28 0.31 23.15
C VAL A 109 -5.41 -0.92 23.48
N PRO A 110 -4.59 -0.87 24.56
CA PRO A 110 -3.60 -1.90 24.91
C PRO A 110 -4.13 -3.33 25.07
N ALA A 111 -5.36 -3.52 25.54
CA ALA A 111 -5.95 -4.83 25.85
C ALA A 111 -6.18 -5.77 24.64
N GLY A 112 -5.96 -5.31 23.43
CA GLY A 112 -6.09 -6.12 22.21
C GLY A 112 -4.88 -6.04 21.29
N LEU A 113 -3.81 -5.38 21.73
CA LEU A 113 -2.68 -4.99 20.91
C LEU A 113 -1.99 -6.18 20.22
N GLU A 114 -1.65 -7.22 20.94
CA GLU A 114 -0.96 -8.39 20.40
C GLU A 114 -1.79 -9.07 19.31
N ARG A 115 -3.07 -9.24 19.54
CA ARG A 115 -3.99 -9.88 18.59
C ARG A 115 -4.21 -9.02 17.33
N ALA A 116 -4.23 -7.70 17.49
CA ALA A 116 -4.36 -6.76 16.39
C ALA A 116 -3.06 -6.62 15.58
N GLN A 117 -1.90 -6.82 16.22
CA GLN A 117 -0.58 -6.71 15.60
C GLN A 117 -0.15 -7.99 14.86
N ALA A 118 -0.60 -9.16 15.30
CA ALA A 118 -0.15 -10.45 14.77
C ALA A 118 -0.23 -10.56 13.22
N PRO A 119 -1.34 -10.17 12.56
CA PRO A 119 -1.41 -10.23 11.09
C PRO A 119 -0.40 -9.32 10.39
N TRP A 120 -0.11 -8.17 10.98
CA TRP A 120 0.84 -7.20 10.40
C TRP A 120 2.29 -7.62 10.59
N HIS A 121 2.62 -8.28 11.70
CA HIS A 121 3.92 -8.90 11.91
C HIS A 121 4.15 -10.07 10.95
N GLU A 122 3.14 -10.90 10.73
CA GLU A 122 3.24 -11.99 9.77
C GLU A 122 3.37 -11.46 8.33
N ALA A 123 2.60 -10.43 7.96
CA ALA A 123 2.74 -9.78 6.67
C ALA A 123 4.13 -9.15 6.48
N GLN A 124 4.71 -8.54 7.52
CA GLN A 124 6.08 -8.02 7.48
C GLN A 124 7.10 -9.13 7.26
N LYS A 125 6.97 -10.25 7.96
CA LYS A 125 7.85 -11.40 7.82
C LYS A 125 7.82 -11.95 6.38
N ILE A 126 6.63 -12.13 5.82
CA ILE A 126 6.46 -12.57 4.43
C ILE A 126 7.09 -11.57 3.45
N TYR A 127 6.90 -10.27 3.68
CA TYR A 127 7.53 -9.23 2.87
C TYR A 127 9.06 -9.35 2.91
N ASP A 128 9.66 -9.49 4.10
CA ASP A 128 11.10 -9.60 4.28
C ASP A 128 11.65 -10.87 3.62
N GLU A 129 10.92 -11.98 3.67
CA GLU A 129 11.25 -13.22 2.97
C GLU A 129 11.27 -13.02 1.44
N LEU A 130 10.21 -12.40 0.88
CA LEU A 130 10.11 -12.11 -0.56
C LEU A 130 11.27 -11.21 -1.03
N ILE A 131 11.62 -10.19 -0.26
CA ILE A 131 12.76 -9.31 -0.57
C ILE A 131 14.08 -10.09 -0.53
N SER A 132 14.29 -10.92 0.51
CA SER A 132 15.53 -11.69 0.67
C SER A 132 15.75 -12.72 -0.42
N GLU A 133 14.67 -13.29 -0.94
CA GLU A 133 14.67 -14.26 -2.05
C GLU A 133 14.82 -13.60 -3.43
N GLY A 134 14.72 -12.26 -3.52
CA GLY A 134 14.72 -11.53 -4.78
C GLY A 134 13.48 -11.81 -5.63
N ALA A 135 12.30 -11.89 -4.99
CA ALA A 135 11.04 -12.12 -5.68
C ALA A 135 10.80 -11.05 -6.76
N CYS A 136 10.32 -11.48 -7.92
CA CYS A 136 10.05 -10.60 -9.06
C CYS A 136 8.81 -9.73 -8.77
N CYS A 137 9.02 -8.45 -8.50
CA CYS A 137 7.96 -7.50 -8.13
C CYS A 137 7.74 -6.41 -9.19
N SER A 138 8.44 -6.46 -10.31
CA SER A 138 8.27 -5.49 -11.40
C SER A 138 8.41 -6.13 -12.77
N ILE A 139 7.82 -5.50 -13.78
CA ILE A 139 7.93 -5.93 -15.19
C ILE A 139 9.40 -5.98 -15.63
N HIS A 140 10.24 -5.12 -15.09
CA HIS A 140 11.67 -5.06 -15.45
C HIS A 140 12.50 -6.22 -14.87
N GLU A 141 11.98 -6.93 -13.89
CA GLU A 141 12.61 -8.09 -13.26
C GLU A 141 12.17 -9.41 -13.89
N LEU A 142 11.18 -9.38 -14.79
CA LEU A 142 10.78 -10.55 -15.56
C LEU A 142 11.93 -11.06 -16.42
N LYS A 143 12.05 -12.35 -16.56
CA LYS A 143 13.04 -13.01 -17.45
C LYS A 143 12.73 -12.85 -18.94
N ILE A 144 11.55 -12.36 -19.29
CA ILE A 144 11.10 -12.07 -20.65
C ILE A 144 10.97 -10.56 -20.81
N SER A 145 11.45 -10.04 -21.94
CA SER A 145 11.44 -8.62 -22.27
C SER A 145 10.35 -8.28 -23.29
N GLY A 146 10.12 -7.00 -23.51
CA GLY A 146 9.25 -6.53 -24.59
C GLY A 146 9.79 -6.89 -25.98
N GLU A 147 11.11 -7.00 -26.15
CA GLU A 147 11.75 -7.42 -27.40
C GLU A 147 11.48 -8.90 -27.71
N ASP A 148 11.51 -9.76 -26.69
CA ASP A 148 11.18 -11.17 -26.85
C ASP A 148 9.72 -11.33 -27.30
N LEU A 149 8.81 -10.57 -26.71
CA LEU A 149 7.39 -10.58 -27.11
C LEU A 149 7.19 -10.01 -28.53
N ALA A 150 7.95 -8.98 -28.91
CA ALA A 150 7.91 -8.45 -30.27
C ALA A 150 8.38 -9.47 -31.29
N ALA A 151 9.40 -10.27 -30.97
CA ALA A 151 9.86 -11.39 -31.81
C ALA A 151 8.80 -12.50 -31.94
N LEU A 152 7.90 -12.64 -30.96
CA LEU A 152 6.75 -13.55 -31.01
C LEU A 152 5.52 -12.97 -31.73
N GLY A 153 5.61 -11.74 -32.23
CA GLY A 153 4.58 -11.10 -33.03
C GLY A 153 3.59 -10.21 -32.24
N TYR A 154 3.87 -9.94 -30.97
CA TYR A 154 3.09 -8.93 -30.20
C TYR A 154 3.53 -7.53 -30.53
N HIS A 155 2.60 -6.55 -30.52
CA HIS A 155 2.89 -5.18 -30.90
C HIS A 155 2.27 -4.13 -29.97
N GLY A 156 2.95 -3.03 -29.77
CA GLY A 156 2.43 -1.84 -29.10
C GLY A 156 1.90 -2.12 -27.70
N ARG A 157 0.62 -1.84 -27.46
CA ARG A 157 -0.01 -2.01 -26.13
C ARG A 157 -0.16 -3.46 -25.68
N GLU A 158 -0.16 -4.40 -26.61
CA GLU A 158 -0.29 -5.83 -26.30
C GLU A 158 0.93 -6.33 -25.51
N ILE A 159 2.14 -5.85 -25.84
CA ILE A 159 3.36 -6.19 -25.11
C ILE A 159 3.23 -5.85 -23.62
N GLY A 160 2.79 -4.62 -23.32
CA GLY A 160 2.60 -4.18 -21.94
C GLY A 160 1.54 -5.00 -21.19
N ALA A 161 0.44 -5.35 -21.86
CA ALA A 161 -0.62 -6.16 -21.27
C ALA A 161 -0.14 -7.60 -20.97
N VAL A 162 0.64 -8.20 -21.86
CA VAL A 162 1.20 -9.54 -21.65
C VAL A 162 2.22 -9.54 -20.51
N LEU A 163 3.12 -8.55 -20.45
CA LEU A 163 4.09 -8.44 -19.36
C LEU A 163 3.41 -8.24 -18.01
N ALA A 164 2.38 -7.39 -17.94
CA ALA A 164 1.61 -7.18 -16.71
C ALA A 164 0.93 -8.47 -16.25
N ARG A 165 0.33 -9.23 -17.19
CA ARG A 165 -0.30 -10.52 -16.88
C ARG A 165 0.72 -11.55 -16.40
N LEU A 166 1.89 -11.63 -17.02
CA LEU A 166 2.96 -12.52 -16.59
C LEU A 166 3.44 -12.17 -15.18
N LEU A 167 3.58 -10.89 -14.87
CA LEU A 167 3.92 -10.46 -13.51
C LEU A 167 2.85 -10.87 -12.51
N ASP A 168 1.57 -10.71 -12.85
CA ASP A 168 0.46 -11.16 -11.99
C ASP A 168 0.48 -12.67 -11.75
N GLU A 169 0.80 -13.49 -12.77
CA GLU A 169 0.91 -14.96 -12.65
C GLU A 169 2.11 -15.36 -11.78
N VAL A 170 3.26 -14.69 -11.95
CA VAL A 170 4.45 -14.91 -11.11
C VAL A 170 4.15 -14.54 -9.65
N ALA A 171 3.52 -13.40 -9.42
CA ALA A 171 3.14 -12.95 -8.07
C ALA A 171 2.05 -13.86 -7.43
N ALA A 172 1.24 -14.52 -8.24
CA ALA A 172 0.26 -15.51 -7.77
C ALA A 172 0.88 -16.89 -7.51
N GLU A 173 2.19 -17.06 -7.73
CA GLU A 173 2.93 -18.34 -7.58
C GLU A 173 2.35 -19.49 -8.42
N LYS A 174 1.93 -19.18 -9.66
CA LYS A 174 1.35 -20.14 -10.61
C LYS A 174 2.37 -20.60 -11.65
#